data_378399d48d8cedbfe9867231aad54e3b
#
_entry.id   378399d48d8cedbfe9867231aad54e3b
#
_cell.length_a   1.000
_cell.length_b   1.000
_cell.length_c   1.000
_cell.angle_alpha   90.00
_cell.angle_beta   90.00
_cell.angle_gamma   90.00
#
_symmetry.space_group_name_H-M   'P 1'
#
loop_
_entity.id
_entity.type
_entity.pdbx_description
1 polymer ?
#
loop_
_entity_poly.entity_id
_entity_poly.type
_entity_poly.pdbx_seq_one_letter_code
_entity_poly.pdbx_strand_id
1 'polypeptide(L)'
;GNIWASRQFSHIGDKLPMYKSDYTTIGASTNLNTFIPGLGSLSVSYSKDKYNNNDYTNVDYSQSLYNNRWATLTMRTGIQRYSYRDNGNVSDKYINLDLSLPLSTWLSTGMSSENGATLANATLRKSFDNSPITQVGASVSKRISGGDESDSNSYQSDDFAINGYASYDTKYNTGTVSATRSSDNNTNLTLNSQGSVAWTKEGVNLGKGTDNSGIIINTNFAEEGQM
;
A
#
# COMPACT_ATOMS: atom_id res chain seq x y z
N GLY A 1 25.74 -2.64 -3.91
CA GLY A 1 24.85 -3.81 -3.78
C GLY A 1 24.66 -4.19 -2.33
N ASN A 2 23.52 -4.75 -2.03
CA ASN A 2 23.17 -5.23 -0.69
C ASN A 2 22.85 -6.73 -0.77
N ILE A 3 23.31 -7.47 0.25
CA ILE A 3 22.91 -8.85 0.47
C ILE A 3 22.22 -8.89 1.83
N TRP A 4 21.08 -9.57 1.91
CA TRP A 4 20.29 -9.65 3.12
C TRP A 4 19.73 -11.06 3.32
N ALA A 5 19.52 -11.41 4.57
CA ALA A 5 18.82 -12.62 4.94
C ALA A 5 17.86 -12.32 6.09
N SER A 6 16.69 -12.92 6.07
CA SER A 6 15.72 -12.82 7.15
C SER A 6 15.11 -14.19 7.44
N ARG A 7 14.76 -14.42 8.69
CA ARG A 7 13.98 -15.59 9.09
C ARG A 7 12.76 -15.12 9.88
N GLN A 8 11.60 -15.51 9.44
CA GLN A 8 10.36 -15.25 10.11
C GLN A 8 9.81 -16.57 10.64
N PHE A 9 9.58 -16.61 11.93
CA PHE A 9 9.04 -17.76 12.62
C PHE A 9 7.72 -17.37 13.29
N SER A 10 6.67 -18.14 13.05
CA SER A 10 5.40 -17.97 13.73
C SER A 10 4.92 -19.32 14.30
N HIS A 11 4.56 -19.30 15.57
CA HIS A 11 4.03 -20.44 16.29
C HIS A 11 2.81 -19.99 17.09
N ILE A 12 1.62 -20.43 16.71
CA ILE A 12 0.40 -20.10 17.40
C ILE A 12 -0.08 -21.36 18.14
N GLY A 13 0.31 -21.47 19.40
CA GLY A 13 -0.19 -22.44 20.38
C GLY A 13 0.07 -23.92 20.04
N ASP A 14 0.28 -24.74 21.07
CA ASP A 14 0.56 -26.18 20.91
C ASP A 14 -0.66 -26.99 20.44
N LYS A 15 -1.84 -26.41 20.43
CA LYS A 15 -3.11 -27.12 20.15
C LYS A 15 -3.60 -27.03 18.70
N LEU A 16 -2.98 -26.19 17.85
CA LEU A 16 -3.37 -26.01 16.45
C LEU A 16 -2.15 -26.14 15.55
N PRO A 17 -1.78 -27.37 15.11
CA PRO A 17 -0.61 -27.60 14.29
C PRO A 17 -0.69 -26.96 12.89
N MET A 18 -1.83 -26.43 12.48
CA MET A 18 -2.06 -25.89 11.14
C MET A 18 -1.47 -24.50 10.89
N TYR A 19 -0.92 -23.83 11.90
CA TYR A 19 -0.42 -22.45 11.80
C TYR A 19 1.07 -22.31 12.12
N LYS A 20 1.86 -23.32 11.84
CA LYS A 20 3.32 -23.20 11.94
C LYS A 20 3.89 -22.73 10.61
N SER A 21 4.61 -21.62 10.63
CA SER A 21 5.38 -21.14 9.49
C SER A 21 6.81 -20.82 9.90
N ASP A 22 7.78 -21.24 9.14
CA ASP A 22 9.20 -20.95 9.32
C ASP A 22 9.77 -20.58 7.94
N TYR A 23 9.70 -19.28 7.63
CA TYR A 23 10.20 -18.75 6.38
C TYR A 23 11.64 -18.26 6.55
N THR A 24 12.53 -18.79 5.73
CA THR A 24 13.87 -18.25 5.55
C THR A 24 13.94 -17.59 4.19
N THR A 25 14.28 -16.31 4.17
CA THR A 25 14.43 -15.54 2.93
C THR A 25 15.86 -15.04 2.83
N ILE A 26 16.46 -15.22 1.68
CA ILE A 26 17.75 -14.65 1.30
C ILE A 26 17.57 -13.82 0.04
N GLY A 27 18.28 -12.74 -0.08
CA GLY A 27 18.18 -11.91 -1.27
C GLY A 27 19.42 -11.06 -1.48
N ALA A 28 19.56 -10.60 -2.69
CA ALA A 28 20.58 -9.65 -3.10
C ALA A 28 19.96 -8.60 -4.01
N SER A 29 20.40 -7.37 -3.89
CA SER A 29 20.04 -6.29 -4.78
C SER A 29 21.26 -5.47 -5.16
N THR A 30 21.28 -4.99 -6.39
CA THR A 30 22.36 -4.12 -6.87
C THR A 30 21.78 -3.00 -7.71
N ASN A 31 22.37 -1.82 -7.56
CA ASN A 31 22.10 -0.70 -8.43
C ASN A 31 23.08 -0.74 -9.60
N LEU A 32 22.56 -1.10 -10.76
CA LEU A 32 23.37 -1.23 -11.99
C LEU A 32 23.82 0.12 -12.55
N ASN A 33 23.15 1.23 -12.15
CA ASN A 33 23.59 2.59 -12.50
C ASN A 33 24.99 2.92 -12.00
N THR A 34 25.50 2.20 -11.00
CA THR A 34 26.87 2.34 -10.52
C THR A 34 27.90 1.90 -11.57
N PHE A 35 27.52 0.96 -12.43
CA PHE A 35 28.40 0.40 -13.45
C PHE A 35 28.11 1.00 -14.84
N ILE A 36 26.83 1.17 -15.16
CA ILE A 36 26.38 1.72 -16.45
C ILE A 36 25.23 2.68 -16.16
N PRO A 37 25.43 4.00 -16.39
CA PRO A 37 24.37 4.99 -16.19
C PRO A 37 23.09 4.65 -16.97
N GLY A 38 21.96 4.73 -16.30
CA GLY A 38 20.66 4.44 -16.90
C GLY A 38 20.19 2.99 -16.84
N LEU A 39 20.98 2.06 -16.29
CA LEU A 39 20.63 0.64 -16.25
C LEU A 39 19.72 0.23 -15.09
N GLY A 40 19.33 1.13 -14.19
CA GLY A 40 18.38 0.81 -13.11
C GLY A 40 18.93 -0.10 -12.00
N SER A 41 18.07 -0.91 -11.42
CA SER A 41 18.42 -1.81 -10.33
C SER A 41 17.82 -3.22 -10.53
N LEU A 42 18.55 -4.21 -10.08
CA LEU A 42 18.18 -5.61 -10.10
C LEU A 42 18.12 -6.15 -8.68
N SER A 43 17.07 -6.89 -8.35
CA SER A 43 16.98 -7.64 -7.12
C SER A 43 16.58 -9.09 -7.37
N VAL A 44 17.13 -9.98 -6.57
CA VAL A 44 16.81 -11.40 -6.58
C VAL A 44 16.56 -11.82 -5.15
N SER A 45 15.50 -12.55 -4.90
CA SER A 45 15.22 -13.12 -3.59
C SER A 45 14.71 -14.55 -3.72
N TYR A 46 15.05 -15.35 -2.74
CA TYR A 46 14.59 -16.71 -2.57
C TYR A 46 14.08 -16.90 -1.15
N SER A 47 12.88 -17.45 -1.02
CA SER A 47 12.26 -17.74 0.27
C SER A 47 11.84 -19.20 0.31
N LYS A 48 12.07 -19.86 1.44
CA LYS A 48 11.67 -21.24 1.68
C LYS A 48 10.86 -21.35 2.96
N ASP A 49 9.69 -22.00 2.86
CA ASP A 49 8.90 -22.43 4.01
C ASP A 49 9.28 -23.84 4.39
N LYS A 50 9.88 -23.99 5.57
CA LYS A 50 10.36 -25.27 6.06
C LYS A 50 9.24 -26.28 6.38
N TYR A 51 8.08 -25.80 6.82
CA TYR A 51 6.96 -26.68 7.21
C TYR A 51 6.15 -27.15 6.02
N ASN A 52 5.85 -26.23 5.10
CA ASN A 52 5.01 -26.54 3.95
C ASN A 52 5.85 -26.99 2.73
N ASN A 53 7.17 -26.88 2.83
CA ASN A 53 8.11 -27.17 1.74
C ASN A 53 7.78 -26.40 0.45
N ASN A 54 7.28 -25.17 0.62
CA ASN A 54 7.01 -24.26 -0.48
C ASN A 54 8.22 -23.35 -0.69
N ASP A 55 8.57 -23.15 -1.94
CA ASP A 55 9.64 -22.25 -2.34
C ASP A 55 9.07 -21.07 -3.14
N TYR A 56 9.64 -19.91 -2.91
CA TYR A 56 9.32 -18.70 -3.66
C TYR A 56 10.61 -18.06 -4.16
N THR A 57 10.67 -17.80 -5.44
CA THR A 57 11.78 -17.07 -6.07
C THR A 57 11.23 -15.85 -6.76
N ASN A 58 11.85 -14.70 -6.52
CA ASN A 58 11.51 -13.45 -7.20
C ASN A 58 12.75 -12.83 -7.82
N VAL A 59 12.66 -12.47 -9.08
CA VAL A 59 13.64 -11.67 -9.82
C VAL A 59 12.93 -10.41 -10.28
N ASP A 60 13.44 -9.27 -9.88
CA ASP A 60 12.83 -7.96 -10.11
C ASP A 60 13.85 -7.01 -10.70
N TYR A 61 13.48 -6.33 -11.77
CA TYR A 61 14.26 -5.29 -12.39
C TYR A 61 13.46 -4.00 -12.44
N SER A 62 14.06 -2.90 -12.03
CA SER A 62 13.43 -1.59 -12.09
C SER A 62 14.36 -0.55 -12.71
N GLN A 63 13.81 0.29 -13.56
CA GLN A 63 14.52 1.35 -14.26
C GLN A 63 13.68 2.61 -14.32
N SER A 64 14.31 3.75 -14.05
CA SER A 64 13.73 5.06 -14.37
C SER A 64 14.03 5.36 -15.84
N LEU A 65 13.00 5.32 -16.67
CA LEU A 65 13.11 5.60 -18.11
C LEU A 65 13.20 7.10 -18.38
N TYR A 66 12.53 7.88 -17.52
CA TYR A 66 12.54 9.33 -17.60
C TYR A 66 12.39 9.93 -16.21
N ASN A 67 13.20 10.91 -15.90
CA ASN A 67 13.12 11.59 -14.60
C ASN A 67 13.57 13.05 -14.75
N ASN A 68 12.61 13.95 -14.55
CA ASN A 68 12.88 15.38 -14.43
C ASN A 68 11.92 16.01 -13.40
N ARG A 69 12.01 17.33 -13.21
CA ARG A 69 11.17 18.06 -12.27
C ARG A 69 9.65 18.01 -12.58
N TRP A 70 9.28 17.64 -13.79
CA TRP A 70 7.89 17.67 -14.27
C TRP A 70 7.25 16.29 -14.37
N ALA A 71 8.06 15.25 -14.58
CA ALA A 71 7.56 13.90 -14.76
C ALA A 71 8.61 12.85 -14.39
N THR A 72 8.16 11.74 -13.87
CA THR A 72 8.95 10.53 -13.67
C THR A 72 8.24 9.36 -14.32
N LEU A 73 8.93 8.66 -15.22
CA LEU A 73 8.47 7.40 -15.82
C LEU A 73 9.36 6.27 -15.34
N THR A 74 8.78 5.30 -14.65
CA THR A 74 9.48 4.13 -14.13
C THR A 74 8.92 2.86 -14.75
N MET A 75 9.80 1.96 -15.14
CA MET A 75 9.46 0.61 -15.54
C MET A 75 9.93 -0.37 -14.46
N ARG A 76 9.08 -1.33 -14.13
CA ARG A 76 9.41 -2.46 -13.27
C ARG A 76 8.94 -3.73 -13.94
N THR A 77 9.81 -4.72 -14.03
CA THR A 77 9.48 -6.03 -14.59
C THR A 77 10.11 -7.14 -13.77
N GLY A 78 9.47 -8.28 -13.72
CA GLY A 78 10.00 -9.38 -12.95
C GLY A 78 9.32 -10.71 -13.23
N ILE A 79 9.88 -11.71 -12.61
CA ILE A 79 9.38 -13.08 -12.63
C ILE A 79 9.30 -13.57 -11.19
N GLN A 80 8.13 -14.07 -10.83
CA GLN A 80 7.85 -14.71 -9.55
C GLN A 80 7.58 -16.16 -9.80
N ARG A 81 8.26 -17.04 -9.10
CA ARG A 81 8.06 -18.47 -9.20
C ARG A 81 7.70 -19.03 -7.83
N TYR A 82 6.57 -19.70 -7.78
CA TYR A 82 6.08 -20.43 -6.62
C TYR A 82 6.21 -21.93 -6.90
N SER A 83 6.79 -22.65 -5.98
CA SER A 83 6.85 -24.10 -6.01
C SER A 83 6.07 -24.65 -4.82
N TYR A 84 4.99 -25.35 -5.09
CA TYR A 84 4.15 -25.98 -4.08
C TYR A 84 4.40 -27.49 -4.07
N ARG A 85 4.42 -28.06 -2.89
CA ARG A 85 4.69 -29.50 -2.71
C ARG A 85 3.76 -30.40 -3.53
N ASP A 86 2.48 -30.03 -3.63
CA ASP A 86 1.43 -30.86 -4.19
C ASP A 86 0.86 -30.34 -5.53
N ASN A 87 1.09 -29.10 -5.90
CA ASN A 87 0.44 -28.45 -7.05
C ASN A 87 1.39 -28.03 -8.19
N GLY A 88 2.66 -28.42 -8.11
CA GLY A 88 3.63 -28.07 -9.14
C GLY A 88 4.18 -26.65 -9.04
N ASN A 89 4.80 -26.18 -10.11
CA ASN A 89 5.42 -24.85 -10.17
C ASN A 89 4.51 -23.88 -10.90
N VAL A 90 4.22 -22.75 -10.28
CA VAL A 90 3.54 -21.61 -10.90
C VAL A 90 4.56 -20.51 -11.14
N SER A 91 4.55 -19.91 -12.32
CA SER A 91 5.45 -18.83 -12.68
C SER A 91 4.65 -17.65 -13.20
N ASP A 92 4.76 -16.52 -12.52
CA ASP A 92 4.09 -15.29 -12.86
C ASP A 92 5.10 -14.30 -13.40
N LYS A 93 4.76 -13.65 -14.50
CA LYS A 93 5.56 -12.58 -15.13
C LYS A 93 4.77 -11.29 -15.07
N TYR A 94 5.44 -10.22 -14.74
CA TYR A 94 4.81 -8.91 -14.70
C TYR A 94 5.68 -7.82 -15.34
N ILE A 95 5.01 -6.82 -15.85
CA ILE A 95 5.58 -5.56 -16.28
C ILE A 95 4.68 -4.42 -15.82
N ASN A 96 5.26 -3.46 -15.12
CA ASN A 96 4.59 -2.26 -14.65
C ASN A 96 5.25 -1.03 -15.26
N LEU A 97 4.44 -0.12 -15.77
CA LEU A 97 4.84 1.21 -16.19
C LEU A 97 4.11 2.22 -15.32
N ASP A 98 4.84 3.10 -14.69
CA ASP A 98 4.30 4.12 -13.80
C ASP A 98 4.78 5.51 -14.24
N LEU A 99 3.82 6.40 -14.54
CA LEU A 99 4.06 7.80 -14.86
C LEU A 99 3.55 8.65 -13.71
N SER A 100 4.42 9.41 -13.09
CA SER A 100 4.09 10.37 -12.03
C SER A 100 4.36 11.79 -12.50
N LEU A 101 3.36 12.67 -12.32
CA LEU A 101 3.43 14.10 -12.65
C LEU A 101 3.25 14.90 -11.34
N PRO A 102 4.34 15.40 -10.73
CA PRO A 102 4.30 16.18 -9.50
C PRO A 102 3.85 17.61 -9.77
N LEU A 103 2.57 17.81 -10.00
CA LEU A 103 1.93 19.11 -10.17
C LEU A 103 1.40 19.61 -8.81
N SER A 104 0.79 20.80 -8.78
CA SER A 104 0.04 21.29 -7.61
C SER A 104 -1.08 20.31 -7.20
N THR A 105 -1.65 19.63 -8.18
CA THR A 105 -2.43 18.41 -8.02
C THR A 105 -1.59 17.25 -8.55
N TRP A 106 -1.22 16.33 -7.68
CA TRP A 106 -0.40 15.21 -8.07
C TRP A 106 -1.23 14.18 -8.85
N LEU A 107 -0.76 13.83 -10.03
CA LEU A 107 -1.35 12.82 -10.90
C LEU A 107 -0.33 11.70 -11.13
N SER A 108 -0.75 10.48 -10.92
CA SER A 108 -0.01 9.28 -11.29
C SER A 108 -0.88 8.40 -12.18
N THR A 109 -0.28 7.86 -13.21
CA THR A 109 -0.91 6.86 -14.07
C THR A 109 0.03 5.69 -14.23
N GLY A 110 -0.52 4.48 -14.31
CA GLY A 110 0.28 3.28 -14.46
C GLY A 110 -0.43 2.23 -15.30
N MET A 111 0.37 1.34 -15.85
CA MET A 111 -0.10 0.10 -16.47
C MET A 111 0.70 -1.06 -15.90
N SER A 112 0.00 -2.11 -15.53
CA SER A 112 0.60 -3.37 -15.10
C SER A 112 0.07 -4.49 -15.95
N SER A 113 0.97 -5.37 -16.38
CA SER A 113 0.58 -6.61 -17.07
C SER A 113 1.16 -7.80 -16.30
N GLU A 114 0.29 -8.70 -15.93
CA GLU A 114 0.61 -9.91 -15.17
C GLU A 114 -0.21 -11.07 -15.71
N ASN A 115 0.46 -12.17 -16.07
CA ASN A 115 -0.18 -13.41 -16.56
C ASN A 115 -1.18 -13.20 -17.71
N GLY A 116 -0.88 -12.26 -18.62
CA GLY A 116 -1.76 -11.96 -19.76
C GLY A 116 -2.89 -10.98 -19.45
N ALA A 117 -3.15 -10.65 -18.19
CA ALA A 117 -4.09 -9.60 -17.82
C ALA A 117 -3.37 -8.24 -17.75
N THR A 118 -3.95 -7.22 -18.34
CA THR A 118 -3.43 -5.85 -18.30
C THR A 118 -4.39 -4.94 -17.56
N LEU A 119 -3.88 -4.29 -16.53
CA LEU A 119 -4.58 -3.29 -15.72
C LEU A 119 -4.00 -1.91 -15.99
N ALA A 120 -4.85 -0.93 -16.18
CA ALA A 120 -4.47 0.47 -16.14
C ALA A 120 -5.04 1.14 -14.89
N ASN A 121 -4.27 2.04 -14.33
CA ASN A 121 -4.70 2.84 -13.19
C ASN A 121 -4.37 4.31 -13.39
N ALA A 122 -5.15 5.16 -12.75
CA ALA A 122 -4.86 6.58 -12.62
C ALA A 122 -5.26 7.03 -11.22
N THR A 123 -4.40 7.82 -10.60
CA THR A 123 -4.64 8.37 -9.27
C THR A 123 -4.41 9.86 -9.29
N LEU A 124 -5.38 10.60 -8.79
CA LEU A 124 -5.32 12.05 -8.60
C LEU A 124 -5.32 12.34 -7.10
N ARG A 125 -4.44 13.21 -6.65
CA ARG A 125 -4.32 13.58 -5.25
C ARG A 125 -4.04 15.06 -5.09
N LYS A 126 -4.69 15.70 -4.15
CA LYS A 126 -4.43 17.07 -3.76
C LYS A 126 -4.29 17.17 -2.24
N SER A 127 -3.22 17.78 -1.78
CA SER A 127 -3.01 18.13 -0.37
C SER A 127 -3.34 19.58 -0.12
N PHE A 128 -3.80 19.88 1.08
CA PHE A 128 -4.16 21.23 1.52
C PHE A 128 -3.37 21.56 2.79
N ASP A 129 -2.75 22.72 2.77
CA ASP A 129 -2.09 23.26 3.95
C ASP A 129 -3.12 24.11 4.75
N ASN A 130 -3.02 24.08 6.07
CA ASN A 130 -3.86 24.86 6.98
C ASN A 130 -5.38 24.64 6.82
N SER A 131 -5.79 23.45 6.44
CA SER A 131 -7.19 23.03 6.30
C SER A 131 -7.50 21.84 7.19
N PRO A 132 -8.71 21.75 7.77
CA PRO A 132 -9.16 20.52 8.43
C PRO A 132 -9.16 19.32 7.49
N ILE A 133 -9.37 19.52 6.20
CA ILE A 133 -9.18 18.48 5.19
C ILE A 133 -7.73 18.58 4.72
N THR A 134 -6.92 17.58 5.03
CA THR A 134 -5.49 17.57 4.72
C THR A 134 -5.20 17.06 3.32
N GLN A 135 -6.03 16.15 2.82
CA GLN A 135 -5.85 15.54 1.52
C GLN A 135 -7.16 15.04 0.95
N VAL A 136 -7.33 15.16 -0.34
CA VAL A 136 -8.36 14.47 -1.12
C VAL A 136 -7.70 13.71 -2.26
N GLY A 137 -8.30 12.60 -2.64
CA GLY A 137 -7.83 11.84 -3.78
C GLY A 137 -8.92 10.99 -4.41
N ALA A 138 -8.68 10.64 -5.65
CA ALA A 138 -9.49 9.70 -6.40
C ALA A 138 -8.58 8.79 -7.22
N SER A 139 -8.96 7.53 -7.34
CA SER A 139 -8.26 6.59 -8.20
C SER A 139 -9.26 5.80 -9.02
N VAL A 140 -8.86 5.45 -10.21
CA VAL A 140 -9.58 4.54 -11.08
C VAL A 140 -8.61 3.46 -11.55
N SER A 141 -9.06 2.23 -11.53
CA SER A 141 -8.36 1.10 -12.14
C SER A 141 -9.30 0.37 -13.08
N LYS A 142 -8.78 -0.05 -14.22
CA LYS A 142 -9.55 -0.77 -15.24
C LYS A 142 -8.69 -1.86 -15.86
N ARG A 143 -9.28 -3.05 -16.04
CA ARG A 143 -8.71 -4.09 -16.87
C ARG A 143 -8.90 -3.73 -18.35
N ILE A 144 -7.80 -3.69 -19.12
CA ILE A 144 -7.80 -3.33 -20.54
C ILE A 144 -7.84 -4.58 -21.41
N SER A 145 -7.14 -5.64 -21.02
CA SER A 145 -7.09 -6.89 -21.77
C SER A 145 -6.75 -8.09 -20.90
N GLY A 146 -7.13 -9.26 -21.35
CA GLY A 146 -6.67 -10.57 -20.93
C GLY A 146 -7.19 -11.05 -19.59
N GLY A 147 -7.13 -12.30 -19.44
CA GLY A 147 -7.53 -13.17 -18.36
C GLY A 147 -7.95 -14.45 -19.04
N ASP A 148 -7.23 -15.53 -18.82
CA ASP A 148 -7.62 -16.83 -19.39
C ASP A 148 -9.04 -17.17 -18.93
N GLU A 149 -9.93 -17.37 -19.91
CA GLU A 149 -11.32 -17.82 -19.69
C GLU A 149 -11.37 -19.25 -19.10
N SER A 150 -10.23 -19.88 -18.84
CA SER A 150 -10.15 -21.28 -18.46
C SER A 150 -10.24 -21.56 -16.96
N ASP A 151 -10.18 -20.55 -16.10
CA ASP A 151 -10.41 -20.74 -14.67
C ASP A 151 -11.88 -20.42 -14.32
N SER A 152 -12.70 -21.45 -14.38
CA SER A 152 -14.11 -21.43 -13.99
C SER A 152 -14.38 -21.10 -12.52
N ASN A 153 -13.35 -20.73 -11.75
CA ASN A 153 -13.43 -20.23 -10.39
C ASN A 153 -12.90 -18.79 -10.22
N SER A 154 -12.46 -18.13 -11.28
CA SER A 154 -12.26 -16.69 -11.19
C SER A 154 -13.62 -16.03 -11.11
N TYR A 155 -13.96 -15.52 -9.94
CA TYR A 155 -14.95 -14.46 -9.83
C TYR A 155 -14.67 -13.50 -10.98
N GLN A 156 -15.63 -13.31 -11.85
CA GLN A 156 -15.64 -12.28 -12.88
C GLN A 156 -15.46 -10.96 -12.17
N SER A 157 -14.22 -10.66 -11.78
CA SER A 157 -13.87 -9.43 -11.11
C SER A 157 -13.93 -8.36 -12.17
N ASP A 158 -14.97 -7.66 -12.09
CA ASP A 158 -15.38 -6.57 -12.93
C ASP A 158 -14.24 -5.62 -13.30
N ASP A 159 -14.30 -5.24 -14.54
CA ASP A 159 -13.26 -4.58 -15.30
C ASP A 159 -12.82 -3.23 -14.75
N PHE A 160 -13.49 -2.68 -13.75
CA PHE A 160 -13.08 -1.40 -13.19
C PHE A 160 -13.41 -1.22 -11.70
N ALA A 161 -12.59 -0.42 -11.02
CA ALA A 161 -12.87 0.07 -9.70
C ALA A 161 -12.58 1.57 -9.61
N ILE A 162 -13.44 2.31 -8.94
CA ILE A 162 -13.25 3.73 -8.62
C ILE A 162 -13.17 3.85 -7.10
N ASN A 163 -12.17 4.57 -6.63
CA ASN A 163 -12.01 4.90 -5.23
C ASN A 163 -11.89 6.41 -5.07
N GLY A 164 -12.58 6.95 -4.07
CA GLY A 164 -12.42 8.32 -3.63
C GLY A 164 -12.14 8.36 -2.13
N TYR A 165 -11.28 9.26 -1.68
CA TYR A 165 -10.99 9.43 -0.27
C TYR A 165 -10.73 10.88 0.11
N ALA A 166 -10.98 11.18 1.38
CA ALA A 166 -10.62 12.42 2.00
C ALA A 166 -10.01 12.13 3.39
N SER A 167 -8.83 12.68 3.64
CA SER A 167 -8.19 12.65 4.94
C SER A 167 -8.41 13.97 5.65
N TYR A 168 -8.66 13.91 6.94
CA TYR A 168 -8.89 15.08 7.75
C TYR A 168 -8.04 15.07 9.02
N ASP A 169 -7.70 16.26 9.47
CA ASP A 169 -6.99 16.52 10.71
C ASP A 169 -7.62 17.73 11.39
N THR A 170 -8.38 17.46 12.44
CA THR A 170 -9.07 18.47 13.21
C THR A 170 -8.37 18.71 14.55
N LYS A 171 -8.87 19.62 15.35
CA LYS A 171 -8.39 19.85 16.72
C LYS A 171 -8.57 18.62 17.62
N TYR A 172 -9.57 17.79 17.35
CA TYR A 172 -10.00 16.70 18.25
C TYR A 172 -9.71 15.31 17.75
N ASN A 173 -9.65 15.13 16.43
CA ASN A 173 -9.43 13.82 15.80
C ASN A 173 -8.78 13.92 14.44
N THR A 174 -8.19 12.82 14.00
CA THR A 174 -7.70 12.62 12.64
C THR A 174 -8.39 11.43 12.01
N GLY A 175 -8.47 11.40 10.70
CA GLY A 175 -9.05 10.23 10.06
C GLY A 175 -9.10 10.31 8.55
N THR A 176 -9.74 9.28 7.98
CA THR A 176 -9.94 9.15 6.55
C THR A 176 -11.32 8.59 6.27
N VAL A 177 -12.03 9.22 5.36
CA VAL A 177 -13.25 8.70 4.74
C VAL A 177 -12.89 8.22 3.35
N SER A 178 -13.30 7.02 2.98
CA SER A 178 -13.12 6.51 1.63
C SER A 178 -14.37 5.81 1.13
N ALA A 179 -14.61 5.92 -0.16
CA ALA A 179 -15.67 5.21 -0.86
C ALA A 179 -15.06 4.50 -2.07
N THR A 180 -15.37 3.23 -2.23
CA THR A 180 -14.95 2.41 -3.37
C THR A 180 -16.18 1.85 -4.05
N ARG A 181 -16.22 1.94 -5.37
CA ARG A 181 -17.23 1.30 -6.19
C ARG A 181 -16.55 0.46 -7.26
N SER A 182 -16.98 -0.78 -7.38
CA SER A 182 -16.59 -1.72 -8.42
C SER A 182 -17.72 -1.95 -9.41
N SER A 183 -17.42 -2.52 -10.56
CA SER A 183 -18.36 -2.72 -11.67
C SER A 183 -19.44 -3.76 -11.36
N ASP A 184 -19.24 -4.60 -10.34
CA ASP A 184 -20.28 -5.48 -9.77
C ASP A 184 -21.37 -4.74 -8.97
N ASN A 185 -21.39 -3.40 -9.05
CA ASN A 185 -22.23 -2.51 -8.26
C ASN A 185 -21.98 -2.53 -6.73
N ASN A 186 -20.95 -3.20 -6.28
CA ASN A 186 -20.55 -3.12 -4.88
C ASN A 186 -20.01 -1.74 -4.54
N THR A 187 -20.59 -1.15 -3.51
CA THR A 187 -20.11 0.12 -2.96
C THR A 187 -19.68 -0.12 -1.51
N ASN A 188 -18.44 0.17 -1.22
CA ASN A 188 -17.89 0.09 0.12
C ASN A 188 -17.55 1.50 0.63
N LEU A 189 -18.06 1.83 1.80
CA LEU A 189 -17.76 3.08 2.49
C LEU A 189 -16.97 2.75 3.76
N THR A 190 -15.81 3.37 3.92
CA THR A 190 -14.97 3.18 5.09
C THR A 190 -14.72 4.52 5.77
N LEU A 191 -14.92 4.56 7.06
CA LEU A 191 -14.56 5.68 7.93
C LEU A 191 -13.56 5.18 8.98
N ASN A 192 -12.36 5.72 8.94
CA ASN A 192 -11.39 5.57 10.01
C ASN A 192 -11.28 6.90 10.74
N SER A 193 -11.44 6.88 12.04
CA SER A 193 -11.29 8.07 12.88
C SER A 193 -10.54 7.71 14.16
N GLN A 194 -9.60 8.54 14.52
CA GLN A 194 -8.73 8.36 15.67
C GLN A 194 -8.71 9.62 16.51
N GLY A 195 -8.96 9.46 17.79
CA GLY A 195 -8.96 10.52 18.77
C GLY A 195 -9.00 9.96 20.19
N SER A 196 -8.88 10.82 21.18
CA SER A 196 -8.94 10.46 22.59
C SER A 196 -10.02 11.26 23.30
N VAL A 197 -10.60 10.64 24.31
CA VAL A 197 -11.56 11.27 25.22
C VAL A 197 -11.03 11.07 26.64
N ALA A 198 -10.86 12.17 27.34
CA ALA A 198 -10.51 12.15 28.75
C ALA A 198 -11.63 12.84 29.56
N TRP A 199 -12.08 12.19 30.61
CA TRP A 199 -13.11 12.72 31.50
C TRP A 199 -12.60 12.87 32.94
N THR A 200 -12.94 13.95 33.53
CA THR A 200 -12.63 14.27 34.93
C THR A 200 -13.90 14.68 35.65
N LYS A 201 -13.81 14.92 36.96
CA LYS A 201 -14.92 15.51 37.72
C LYS A 201 -15.34 16.90 37.22
N GLU A 202 -14.47 17.57 36.49
CA GLU A 202 -14.65 18.95 36.01
C GLU A 202 -15.18 19.02 34.56
N GLY A 203 -15.15 17.88 33.82
CA GLY A 203 -15.66 17.85 32.44
C GLY A 203 -15.02 16.81 31.53
N VAL A 204 -15.40 16.89 30.27
CA VAL A 204 -14.93 16.03 29.21
C VAL A 204 -13.99 16.81 28.28
N ASN A 205 -12.82 16.25 28.03
CA ASN A 205 -11.84 16.81 27.10
C ASN A 205 -11.63 15.83 25.93
N LEU A 206 -11.56 16.40 24.74
CA LEU A 206 -11.31 15.68 23.49
C LEU A 206 -9.93 16.04 22.97
N GLY A 207 -9.19 15.06 22.44
CA GLY A 207 -7.87 15.25 21.88
C GLY A 207 -7.53 14.26 20.78
N LYS A 208 -6.46 14.53 20.03
CA LYS A 208 -5.96 13.67 18.96
C LYS A 208 -5.08 12.51 19.46
N GLY A 209 -4.53 12.63 20.67
CA GLY A 209 -3.58 11.67 21.22
C GLY A 209 -4.17 10.28 21.31
N THR A 210 -3.32 9.29 21.09
CA THR A 210 -3.61 7.86 21.33
C THR A 210 -2.82 7.33 22.51
N ASP A 211 -2.14 8.22 23.23
CA ASP A 211 -1.32 7.87 24.39
C ASP A 211 -2.20 7.42 25.56
N ASN A 212 -1.73 6.42 26.28
CA ASN A 212 -2.42 5.86 27.45
C ASN A 212 -2.40 6.81 28.67
N SER A 213 -1.77 7.97 28.55
CA SER A 213 -1.67 8.97 29.61
C SER A 213 -1.69 10.38 29.01
N GLY A 214 -2.39 11.28 29.67
CA GLY A 214 -2.51 12.70 29.29
C GLY A 214 -2.54 13.60 30.52
N ILE A 215 -2.10 14.84 30.36
CA ILE A 215 -2.23 15.90 31.37
C ILE A 215 -3.34 16.84 30.91
N ILE A 216 -4.35 17.02 31.75
CA ILE A 216 -5.40 18.01 31.53
C ILE A 216 -5.03 19.26 32.32
N ILE A 217 -4.82 20.36 31.60
CA ILE A 217 -4.52 21.67 32.21
C ILE A 217 -5.78 22.54 32.06
N ASN A 218 -6.47 22.80 33.14
CA ASN A 218 -7.55 23.78 33.20
C ASN A 218 -6.97 25.15 33.60
N THR A 219 -7.01 26.10 32.68
CA THR A 219 -6.63 27.49 32.98
C THR A 219 -7.88 28.32 33.16
N ASN A 220 -8.16 28.73 34.37
CA ASN A 220 -9.17 29.77 34.67
C ASN A 220 -8.49 31.11 34.55
N PHE A 221 -8.64 31.76 33.39
CA PHE A 221 -8.37 33.20 33.32
C PHE A 221 -9.59 33.94 33.96
N ALA A 222 -9.41 34.44 35.15
CA ALA A 222 -10.34 35.41 35.67
C ALA A 222 -10.21 36.65 34.78
N GLU A 223 -11.27 37.02 34.05
CA GLU A 223 -11.37 38.34 33.48
C GLU A 223 -11.38 39.32 34.67
N GLU A 224 -10.27 40.04 34.89
CA GLU A 224 -10.28 41.21 35.75
C GLU A 224 -11.24 42.24 35.13
N GLY A 225 -12.36 42.40 35.77
CA GLY A 225 -13.36 43.37 35.37
C GLY A 225 -12.75 44.76 35.37
N GLN A 226 -12.93 45.45 34.27
CA GLN A 226 -12.74 46.88 34.18
C GLN A 226 -13.68 47.57 35.17
N MET A 227 -13.12 48.36 36.08
CA MET A 227 -13.81 49.44 36.74
C MET A 227 -13.88 50.65 35.83
#